data_bdb260a872660c3aeee1486f1ad91ff6
#
_entry.id   bdb260a872660c3aeee1486f1ad91ff6
#
_cell.length_a   1.000
_cell.length_b   1.000
_cell.length_c   1.000
_cell.angle_alpha   90.00
_cell.angle_beta   90.00
_cell.angle_gamma   90.00
#
_symmetry.space_group_name_H-M   'P 1'
#
loop_
_entity.id
_entity.type
_entity.pdbx_description
1 polymer ?
#
loop_
_entity_poly.entity_id
_entity_poly.type
_entity_poly.pdbx_seq_one_letter_code
_entity_poly.pdbx_strand_id
1 'polypeptide(L)'
;MERLQHIVQRLARPIDFASRDAYAHLSTVKGLGPFVSRQVVEALAEDVYSAAVETDLLTIRQLFADYDQIPDQAERKRRLARAQAILSRLRSMDIDAKAEARGAGQGQAHPRIPSSGPGASALWNLPIQFARGVGPKRTPLLERLGIKTVEDALWFLPWRYEDRSVVTPIGQLAPGKPATVCGIVHSSELKRAARRSLSILEVTVEDATGSVHAVFFNQPYLETQLKPGARVMLSGMVSAGRKGWTDLGLESPQYEVLGEEQDTPLHVGRIVPIYHETKGLTSRQFRTIVKGLLDQHGPGMEDIVPAPLLAKLRLPPIHRAIPDLHFPPVPGRQASQGAMDALDRGTTPAHRRLAFEEFFVLELALAMRQRTVKEEVKGIRFDTGTQLAAKLRTLLPFQLTMAQERVLGEIQRDMASLRPMNR
;
A
#
# COMPACT_ATOMS: atom_id res chain seq x y z
N MET A 1 -13.58 -11.94 1.60
CA MET A 1 -14.16 -11.26 0.39
C MET A 1 -14.85 -12.22 -0.57
N GLU A 2 -14.29 -13.36 -0.93
CA GLU A 2 -15.00 -14.40 -1.71
C GLU A 2 -16.30 -14.87 -1.03
N ARG A 3 -16.34 -14.89 0.30
CA ARG A 3 -17.51 -15.26 1.09
C ARG A 3 -18.65 -14.24 1.01
N LEU A 4 -18.37 -12.94 1.01
CA LEU A 4 -19.41 -11.91 0.81
C LEU A 4 -20.08 -12.06 -0.55
N GLN A 5 -19.33 -12.29 -1.62
CA GLN A 5 -19.90 -12.56 -2.94
C GLN A 5 -20.77 -13.80 -2.97
N HIS A 6 -20.31 -14.87 -2.31
CA HIS A 6 -21.06 -16.11 -2.22
C HIS A 6 -22.41 -15.89 -1.53
N ILE A 7 -22.44 -15.14 -0.42
CA ILE A 7 -23.66 -14.82 0.31
C ILE A 7 -24.57 -13.88 -0.50
N VAL A 8 -24.00 -12.81 -1.06
CA VAL A 8 -24.77 -11.88 -1.92
C VAL A 8 -25.38 -12.63 -3.11
N GLN A 9 -24.65 -13.57 -3.72
CA GLN A 9 -25.15 -14.38 -4.82
C GLN A 9 -26.23 -15.38 -4.38
N ARG A 10 -26.08 -16.00 -3.19
CA ARG A 10 -27.10 -16.90 -2.60
C ARG A 10 -28.39 -16.17 -2.26
N LEU A 11 -28.31 -14.96 -1.70
CA LEU A 11 -29.47 -14.11 -1.39
C LEU A 11 -30.13 -13.57 -2.65
N ALA A 12 -29.34 -13.18 -3.64
CA ALA A 12 -29.84 -12.59 -4.87
C ALA A 12 -30.66 -13.56 -5.73
N ARG A 13 -30.25 -14.82 -5.86
CA ARG A 13 -30.91 -15.79 -6.72
C ARG A 13 -32.41 -15.90 -6.47
N PRO A 14 -32.92 -16.18 -5.24
CA PRO A 14 -34.35 -16.28 -4.98
C PRO A 14 -35.08 -14.93 -5.02
N ILE A 15 -34.40 -13.82 -4.64
CA ILE A 15 -34.98 -12.48 -4.68
C ILE A 15 -35.14 -12.02 -6.13
N ASP A 16 -34.14 -12.24 -6.97
CA ASP A 16 -34.19 -11.93 -8.41
C ASP A 16 -35.23 -12.81 -9.13
N PHE A 17 -35.34 -14.08 -8.75
CA PHE A 17 -36.36 -14.97 -9.30
C PHE A 17 -37.78 -14.49 -8.97
N ALA A 18 -38.06 -14.12 -7.70
CA ALA A 18 -39.34 -13.58 -7.27
C ALA A 18 -39.71 -12.25 -7.96
N SER A 19 -38.72 -11.51 -8.46
CA SER A 19 -38.90 -10.21 -9.11
C SER A 19 -39.02 -10.28 -10.64
N ARG A 20 -38.80 -11.46 -11.25
CA ARG A 20 -38.88 -11.63 -12.72
C ARG A 20 -40.29 -11.46 -13.25
N ASP A 21 -40.40 -11.15 -14.53
CA ASP A 21 -41.65 -11.01 -15.27
C ASP A 21 -42.67 -10.11 -14.57
N ALA A 22 -42.24 -8.92 -14.18
CA ALA A 22 -43.04 -7.93 -13.45
C ALA A 22 -43.66 -8.52 -12.14
N TYR A 23 -42.87 -9.35 -11.44
CA TYR A 23 -43.26 -10.03 -10.20
C TYR A 23 -44.34 -11.14 -10.35
N ALA A 24 -44.46 -11.76 -11.54
CA ALA A 24 -45.39 -12.85 -11.76
C ALA A 24 -45.17 -14.05 -10.83
N HIS A 25 -43.95 -14.29 -10.36
CA HIS A 25 -43.58 -15.40 -9.49
C HIS A 25 -43.73 -15.12 -7.99
N LEU A 26 -44.26 -13.98 -7.61
CA LEU A 26 -44.35 -13.53 -6.21
C LEU A 26 -45.18 -14.48 -5.32
N SER A 27 -46.26 -15.08 -5.90
CA SER A 27 -47.13 -16.05 -5.23
C SER A 27 -46.58 -17.48 -5.19
N THR A 28 -45.61 -17.77 -6.06
CA THR A 28 -45.04 -19.13 -6.23
C THR A 28 -43.89 -19.38 -5.26
N VAL A 29 -43.17 -18.33 -4.85
CA VAL A 29 -42.01 -18.43 -3.94
C VAL A 29 -42.51 -18.40 -2.50
N LYS A 30 -42.57 -19.59 -1.86
CA LYS A 30 -42.92 -19.76 -0.43
C LYS A 30 -41.66 -19.93 0.41
N GLY A 31 -41.65 -19.42 1.64
CA GLY A 31 -40.56 -19.60 2.59
C GLY A 31 -39.35 -18.69 2.31
N LEU A 32 -39.53 -17.59 1.55
CA LEU A 32 -38.44 -16.65 1.23
C LEU A 32 -37.96 -15.92 2.48
N GLY A 33 -38.86 -15.55 3.39
CA GLY A 33 -38.54 -14.90 4.66
C GLY A 33 -37.60 -15.71 5.55
N PRO A 34 -37.96 -16.94 5.93
CA PRO A 34 -37.13 -17.85 6.72
C PRO A 34 -35.79 -18.16 6.04
N PHE A 35 -35.79 -18.33 4.69
CA PHE A 35 -34.55 -18.59 3.93
C PHE A 35 -33.58 -17.43 4.05
N VAL A 36 -34.03 -16.20 3.72
CA VAL A 36 -33.18 -15.00 3.77
C VAL A 36 -32.67 -14.74 5.19
N SER A 37 -33.56 -14.85 6.18
CA SER A 37 -33.20 -14.68 7.59
C SER A 37 -32.12 -15.65 8.05
N ARG A 38 -32.21 -16.92 7.68
CA ARG A 38 -31.19 -17.93 8.00
C ARG A 38 -29.85 -17.62 7.34
N GLN A 39 -29.87 -17.32 6.05
CA GLN A 39 -28.65 -17.04 5.31
C GLN A 39 -27.89 -15.82 5.86
N VAL A 40 -28.60 -14.77 6.28
CA VAL A 40 -27.97 -13.58 6.90
C VAL A 40 -27.43 -13.94 8.28
N VAL A 41 -28.13 -14.71 9.10
CA VAL A 41 -27.63 -15.12 10.43
C VAL A 41 -26.38 -16.00 10.31
N GLU A 42 -26.37 -16.97 9.41
CA GLU A 42 -25.21 -17.83 9.14
C GLU A 42 -24.02 -16.97 8.70
N ALA A 43 -24.25 -16.02 7.78
CA ALA A 43 -23.22 -15.12 7.30
C ALA A 43 -22.57 -14.28 8.41
N LEU A 44 -23.40 -13.66 9.26
CA LEU A 44 -22.92 -12.82 10.36
C LEU A 44 -22.26 -13.61 11.50
N ALA A 45 -22.53 -14.91 11.59
CA ALA A 45 -21.89 -15.81 12.57
C ALA A 45 -20.54 -16.35 12.08
N GLU A 46 -20.35 -16.52 10.78
CA GLU A 46 -19.16 -17.15 10.19
C GLU A 46 -18.05 -16.15 9.83
N ASP A 47 -18.37 -14.89 9.57
CA ASP A 47 -17.42 -13.88 9.11
C ASP A 47 -17.62 -12.52 9.78
N VAL A 48 -16.52 -11.77 9.89
CA VAL A 48 -16.52 -10.37 10.34
C VAL A 48 -16.60 -9.45 9.12
N TYR A 49 -17.66 -8.67 9.03
CA TYR A 49 -17.89 -7.71 7.96
C TYR A 49 -17.63 -6.27 8.44
N SER A 50 -17.50 -5.35 7.50
CA SER A 50 -17.50 -3.92 7.86
C SER A 50 -18.88 -3.51 8.40
N ALA A 51 -18.91 -2.49 9.28
CA ALA A 51 -20.14 -2.00 9.89
C ALA A 51 -21.23 -1.62 8.83
N ALA A 52 -20.81 -1.15 7.66
CA ALA A 52 -21.71 -0.83 6.55
C ALA A 52 -22.35 -2.10 5.95
N VAL A 53 -21.56 -3.15 5.72
CA VAL A 53 -22.02 -4.45 5.20
C VAL A 53 -22.92 -5.15 6.21
N GLU A 54 -22.56 -5.14 7.49
CA GLU A 54 -23.40 -5.71 8.57
C GLU A 54 -24.75 -5.00 8.64
N THR A 55 -24.76 -3.66 8.57
CA THR A 55 -26.01 -2.87 8.57
C THR A 55 -26.89 -3.22 7.38
N ASP A 56 -26.30 -3.39 6.19
CA ASP A 56 -27.01 -3.78 4.97
C ASP A 56 -27.59 -5.19 5.06
N LEU A 57 -26.82 -6.16 5.56
CA LEU A 57 -27.29 -7.52 5.78
C LEU A 57 -28.42 -7.61 6.83
N LEU A 58 -28.29 -6.88 7.94
CA LEU A 58 -29.35 -6.79 8.96
C LEU A 58 -30.61 -6.13 8.42
N THR A 59 -30.47 -5.10 7.56
CA THR A 59 -31.61 -4.45 6.90
C THR A 59 -32.33 -5.43 5.97
N ILE A 60 -31.59 -6.22 5.18
CA ILE A 60 -32.19 -7.29 4.36
C ILE A 60 -32.95 -8.27 5.25
N ARG A 61 -32.37 -8.77 6.34
CA ARG A 61 -33.02 -9.66 7.28
C ARG A 61 -34.34 -9.06 7.82
N GLN A 62 -34.33 -7.78 8.18
CA GLN A 62 -35.51 -7.10 8.70
C GLN A 62 -36.62 -6.98 7.65
N LEU A 63 -36.29 -6.72 6.39
CA LEU A 63 -37.25 -6.68 5.28
C LEU A 63 -37.96 -8.02 5.06
N PHE A 64 -37.35 -9.14 5.45
CA PHE A 64 -37.85 -10.48 5.23
C PHE A 64 -38.36 -11.20 6.50
N ALA A 65 -38.30 -10.57 7.68
CA ALA A 65 -38.66 -11.21 8.95
C ALA A 65 -40.11 -11.74 8.97
N ASP A 66 -41.05 -10.99 8.40
CA ASP A 66 -42.47 -11.29 8.29
C ASP A 66 -42.98 -11.40 6.84
N TYR A 67 -42.04 -11.50 5.86
CA TYR A 67 -42.36 -11.38 4.43
C TYR A 67 -43.43 -12.35 3.94
N ASP A 68 -43.37 -13.61 4.36
CA ASP A 68 -44.35 -14.66 3.91
C ASP A 68 -45.73 -14.44 4.50
N GLN A 69 -45.90 -13.67 5.56
CA GLN A 69 -47.16 -13.35 6.23
C GLN A 69 -47.84 -12.08 5.67
N ILE A 70 -47.16 -11.30 4.84
CA ILE A 70 -47.72 -10.07 4.29
C ILE A 70 -48.80 -10.40 3.23
N PRO A 71 -50.05 -10.01 3.42
CA PRO A 71 -51.10 -10.28 2.46
C PRO A 71 -51.04 -9.34 1.25
N ASP A 72 -50.55 -8.10 1.44
CA ASP A 72 -50.46 -7.09 0.39
C ASP A 72 -49.30 -7.35 -0.58
N GLN A 73 -49.64 -7.63 -1.84
CA GLN A 73 -48.66 -7.84 -2.90
C GLN A 73 -47.84 -6.56 -3.22
N ALA A 74 -48.41 -5.38 -3.06
CA ALA A 74 -47.71 -4.13 -3.32
C ALA A 74 -46.60 -3.93 -2.29
N GLU A 75 -46.83 -4.26 -1.03
CA GLU A 75 -45.85 -4.19 0.03
C GLU A 75 -44.73 -5.24 -0.17
N ARG A 76 -45.08 -6.47 -0.56
CA ARG A 76 -44.10 -7.50 -0.93
C ARG A 76 -43.18 -7.03 -2.06
N LYS A 77 -43.72 -6.40 -3.11
CA LYS A 77 -42.96 -5.82 -4.22
C LYS A 77 -42.00 -4.71 -3.76
N ARG A 78 -42.43 -3.80 -2.90
CA ARG A 78 -41.60 -2.73 -2.34
C ARG A 78 -40.42 -3.31 -1.56
N ARG A 79 -40.65 -4.30 -0.72
CA ARG A 79 -39.58 -4.93 0.08
C ARG A 79 -38.57 -5.67 -0.78
N LEU A 80 -39.02 -6.38 -1.82
CA LEU A 80 -38.14 -7.02 -2.81
C LEU A 80 -37.27 -5.97 -3.55
N ALA A 81 -37.91 -4.90 -4.05
CA ALA A 81 -37.15 -3.84 -4.75
C ALA A 81 -36.10 -3.19 -3.86
N ARG A 82 -36.43 -2.96 -2.57
CA ARG A 82 -35.47 -2.42 -1.60
C ARG A 82 -34.33 -3.37 -1.31
N ALA A 83 -34.60 -4.65 -1.19
CA ALA A 83 -33.58 -5.69 -1.00
C ALA A 83 -32.66 -5.80 -2.23
N GLN A 84 -33.22 -5.73 -3.45
CA GLN A 84 -32.43 -5.70 -4.69
C GLN A 84 -31.50 -4.48 -4.77
N ALA A 85 -31.96 -3.30 -4.36
CA ALA A 85 -31.13 -2.10 -4.31
C ALA A 85 -29.94 -2.27 -3.33
N ILE A 86 -30.19 -2.88 -2.15
CA ILE A 86 -29.12 -3.17 -1.18
C ILE A 86 -28.14 -4.22 -1.74
N LEU A 87 -28.63 -5.31 -2.33
CA LEU A 87 -27.80 -6.34 -2.94
C LEU A 87 -26.97 -5.79 -4.11
N SER A 88 -27.53 -4.89 -4.92
CA SER A 88 -26.80 -4.21 -6.00
C SER A 88 -25.67 -3.33 -5.45
N ARG A 89 -25.91 -2.61 -4.34
CA ARG A 89 -24.89 -1.83 -3.64
C ARG A 89 -23.79 -2.74 -3.07
N LEU A 90 -24.12 -3.83 -2.42
CA LEU A 90 -23.16 -4.81 -1.91
C LEU A 90 -22.34 -5.46 -3.02
N ARG A 91 -22.93 -5.68 -4.21
CA ARG A 91 -22.20 -6.14 -5.41
C ARG A 91 -21.24 -5.09 -5.95
N SER A 92 -21.63 -3.80 -5.98
CA SER A 92 -20.75 -2.72 -6.45
C SER A 92 -19.60 -2.47 -5.49
N MET A 93 -19.83 -2.50 -4.18
CA MET A 93 -18.77 -2.42 -3.16
C MET A 93 -17.72 -3.53 -3.33
N ASP A 94 -18.15 -4.73 -3.73
CA ASP A 94 -17.24 -5.86 -3.99
C ASP A 94 -16.52 -5.76 -5.35
N ILE A 95 -17.13 -5.13 -6.35
CA ILE A 95 -16.49 -4.84 -7.64
C ILE A 95 -15.42 -3.76 -7.48
N ASP A 96 -15.69 -2.73 -6.68
CA ASP A 96 -14.71 -1.69 -6.36
C ASP A 96 -13.56 -2.29 -5.54
N ALA A 97 -13.84 -3.12 -4.54
CA ALA A 97 -12.83 -3.87 -3.80
C ALA A 97 -12.05 -4.89 -4.64
N LYS A 98 -12.68 -5.48 -5.70
CA LYS A 98 -11.99 -6.35 -6.67
C LYS A 98 -11.19 -5.59 -7.71
N ALA A 99 -11.63 -4.39 -8.09
CA ALA A 99 -10.84 -3.49 -8.92
C ALA A 99 -9.59 -3.02 -8.15
N GLU A 100 -9.75 -2.72 -6.85
CA GLU A 100 -8.66 -2.43 -5.93
C GLU A 100 -7.74 -3.65 -5.71
N ALA A 101 -8.29 -4.86 -5.55
CA ALA A 101 -7.53 -6.10 -5.34
C ALA A 101 -6.84 -6.63 -6.62
N ARG A 102 -7.38 -6.38 -7.82
CA ARG A 102 -6.74 -6.72 -9.11
C ARG A 102 -5.68 -5.70 -9.53
N GLY A 103 -5.75 -4.47 -9.02
CA GLY A 103 -4.69 -3.46 -9.12
C GLY A 103 -3.57 -3.66 -8.09
N ALA A 104 -3.87 -4.31 -6.98
CA ALA A 104 -2.94 -4.63 -5.88
C ALA A 104 -2.35 -6.03 -6.06
N GLY A 105 -1.70 -6.28 -7.20
CA GLY A 105 -0.81 -7.42 -7.36
C GLY A 105 0.36 -7.27 -6.38
N GLN A 106 0.28 -7.93 -5.22
CA GLN A 106 1.37 -8.22 -4.29
C GLN A 106 2.26 -7.04 -3.83
N GLY A 107 1.65 -5.92 -3.46
CA GLY A 107 2.25 -4.98 -2.55
C GLY A 107 1.37 -4.94 -1.31
N GLN A 108 1.87 -5.38 -0.18
CA GLN A 108 1.19 -5.21 1.10
C GLN A 108 1.02 -3.71 1.34
N ALA A 109 -0.15 -3.17 0.93
CA ALA A 109 -0.60 -1.90 1.44
C ALA A 109 -0.93 -2.13 2.92
N HIS A 110 -0.04 -1.70 3.81
CA HIS A 110 -0.33 -1.66 5.24
C HIS A 110 -1.61 -0.84 5.45
N PRO A 111 -2.58 -1.33 6.27
CA PRO A 111 -3.76 -0.56 6.62
C PRO A 111 -3.30 0.71 7.33
N ARG A 112 -3.45 1.86 6.69
CA ARG A 112 -3.15 3.15 7.29
C ARG A 112 -4.23 3.52 8.29
N ILE A 113 -3.83 3.77 9.51
CA ILE A 113 -4.59 4.61 10.43
C ILE A 113 -4.49 6.03 9.85
N PRO A 114 -5.59 6.70 9.50
CA PRO A 114 -5.51 8.06 9.00
C PRO A 114 -4.85 8.93 10.07
N SER A 115 -3.73 9.56 9.73
CA SER A 115 -2.97 10.46 10.60
C SER A 115 -3.64 11.83 10.80
N SER A 116 -4.96 11.92 10.61
CA SER A 116 -5.74 13.12 10.81
C SER A 116 -6.00 13.40 12.30
N GLY A 117 -4.93 13.74 13.04
CA GLY A 117 -5.05 14.50 14.28
C GLY A 117 -5.35 15.97 13.95
N PRO A 118 -5.96 16.75 14.89
CA PRO A 118 -6.15 18.18 14.71
C PRO A 118 -4.79 18.89 14.72
N GLY A 119 -4.26 19.15 13.54
CA GLY A 119 -2.94 19.73 13.30
C GLY A 119 -2.26 19.23 12.04
N ALA A 120 -2.81 18.19 11.38
CA ALA A 120 -2.30 17.75 10.08
C ALA A 120 -2.41 18.90 9.09
N SER A 121 -1.28 19.40 8.62
CA SER A 121 -1.17 20.48 7.64
C SER A 121 -2.13 20.20 6.47
N ALA A 122 -2.87 21.20 6.03
CA ALA A 122 -3.79 21.11 4.88
C ALA A 122 -3.11 20.58 3.60
N LEU A 123 -1.79 20.54 3.57
CA LEU A 123 -0.95 20.05 2.49
C LEU A 123 -1.03 18.52 2.31
N TRP A 124 -1.23 17.75 3.39
CA TRP A 124 -1.26 16.29 3.31
C TRP A 124 -2.50 15.75 2.59
N ASN A 125 -3.63 16.40 2.79
CA ASN A 125 -4.89 16.04 2.14
C ASN A 125 -5.06 16.66 0.74
N LEU A 126 -4.01 17.31 0.20
CA LEU A 126 -4.06 17.90 -1.13
C LEU A 126 -4.24 16.78 -2.17
N PRO A 127 -5.31 16.83 -3.01
CA PRO A 127 -5.50 15.83 -4.04
C PRO A 127 -4.33 15.77 -5.00
N ILE A 128 -3.91 14.55 -5.37
CA ILE A 128 -2.71 14.28 -6.16
C ILE A 128 -2.73 14.95 -7.54
N GLN A 129 -3.90 15.26 -8.08
CA GLN A 129 -4.07 15.96 -9.36
C GLN A 129 -3.41 17.35 -9.39
N PHE A 130 -3.23 17.98 -8.22
CA PHE A 130 -2.59 19.29 -8.09
C PHE A 130 -1.06 19.20 -7.93
N ALA A 131 -0.53 17.97 -7.82
CA ALA A 131 0.91 17.77 -7.78
C ALA A 131 1.57 18.15 -9.12
N ARG A 132 2.72 18.80 -9.05
CA ARG A 132 3.49 19.17 -10.24
C ARG A 132 3.83 17.92 -11.07
N GLY A 133 3.47 17.94 -12.34
CA GLY A 133 3.69 16.81 -13.26
C GLY A 133 2.61 15.74 -13.22
N VAL A 134 1.54 15.92 -12.40
CA VAL A 134 0.35 15.06 -12.38
C VAL A 134 -0.80 15.85 -13.00
N GLY A 135 -1.14 15.54 -14.23
CA GLY A 135 -2.30 16.15 -14.89
C GLY A 135 -3.47 15.16 -14.96
N PRO A 136 -4.61 15.57 -15.57
CA PRO A 136 -5.83 14.73 -15.65
C PRO A 136 -5.60 13.33 -16.25
N LYS A 137 -4.58 13.17 -17.09
CA LYS A 137 -4.23 11.87 -17.68
C LYS A 137 -3.50 10.93 -16.72
N ARG A 138 -2.74 11.46 -15.75
CA ARG A 138 -1.98 10.65 -14.79
C ARG A 138 -2.72 10.37 -13.49
N THR A 139 -3.64 11.23 -13.10
CA THR A 139 -4.46 11.05 -11.89
C THR A 139 -5.14 9.68 -11.85
N PRO A 140 -5.87 9.20 -12.88
CA PRO A 140 -6.49 7.87 -12.82
C PRO A 140 -5.49 6.72 -12.74
N LEU A 141 -4.24 6.92 -13.21
CA LEU A 141 -3.20 5.91 -13.12
C LEU A 141 -2.64 5.81 -11.69
N LEU A 142 -2.50 6.94 -11.00
CA LEU A 142 -2.10 6.99 -9.60
C LEU A 142 -3.19 6.43 -8.68
N GLU A 143 -4.46 6.76 -8.95
CA GLU A 143 -5.60 6.22 -8.21
C GLU A 143 -5.70 4.69 -8.28
N ARG A 144 -5.31 4.07 -9.43
CA ARG A 144 -5.21 2.61 -9.55
C ARG A 144 -4.16 2.00 -8.62
N LEU A 145 -3.16 2.76 -8.22
CA LEU A 145 -2.15 2.38 -7.22
C LEU A 145 -2.57 2.75 -5.79
N GLY A 146 -3.81 3.24 -5.60
CA GLY A 146 -4.32 3.69 -4.29
C GLY A 146 -3.83 5.09 -3.89
N ILE A 147 -3.21 5.85 -4.82
CA ILE A 147 -2.62 7.15 -4.56
C ILE A 147 -3.62 8.22 -4.96
N LYS A 148 -4.28 8.86 -3.98
CA LYS A 148 -5.31 9.90 -4.18
C LYS A 148 -4.85 11.29 -3.72
N THR A 149 -3.94 11.32 -2.74
CA THR A 149 -3.42 12.54 -2.12
C THR A 149 -1.90 12.65 -2.26
N VAL A 150 -1.37 13.82 -1.95
CA VAL A 150 0.09 14.04 -1.84
C VAL A 150 0.68 13.15 -0.76
N GLU A 151 -0.01 13.00 0.36
CA GLU A 151 0.41 12.08 1.43
C GLU A 151 0.52 10.65 0.92
N ASP A 152 -0.50 10.14 0.22
CA ASP A 152 -0.46 8.77 -0.33
C ASP A 152 0.76 8.56 -1.22
N ALA A 153 1.13 9.57 -2.03
CA ALA A 153 2.30 9.47 -2.90
C ALA A 153 3.62 9.43 -2.13
N LEU A 154 3.73 10.23 -1.04
CA LEU A 154 4.92 10.27 -0.21
C LEU A 154 5.05 9.04 0.71
N TRP A 155 3.94 8.39 1.04
CA TRP A 155 3.92 7.12 1.77
C TRP A 155 3.95 5.89 0.86
N PHE A 156 3.87 6.06 -0.46
CA PHE A 156 4.03 4.97 -1.43
C PHE A 156 5.53 4.65 -1.59
N LEU A 157 6.06 3.91 -0.62
CA LEU A 157 7.49 3.62 -0.52
C LEU A 157 7.97 2.68 -1.62
N PRO A 158 9.27 2.74 -1.99
CA PRO A 158 9.88 1.78 -2.91
C PRO A 158 9.78 0.37 -2.35
N TRP A 159 9.54 -0.61 -3.21
CA TRP A 159 9.52 -2.01 -2.81
C TRP A 159 10.91 -2.68 -2.90
N ARG A 160 11.83 -2.09 -3.67
CA ARG A 160 13.24 -2.48 -3.74
C ARG A 160 14.10 -1.31 -4.21
N TYR A 161 15.41 -1.49 -4.14
CA TYR A 161 16.39 -0.53 -4.62
C TYR A 161 17.35 -1.17 -5.62
N GLU A 162 17.92 -0.36 -6.51
CA GLU A 162 18.98 -0.76 -7.44
C GLU A 162 20.18 0.16 -7.27
N ASP A 163 21.35 -0.43 -7.03
CA ASP A 163 22.59 0.35 -6.99
C ASP A 163 23.05 0.67 -8.42
N ARG A 164 22.91 1.93 -8.81
CA ARG A 164 23.40 2.48 -10.06
C ARG A 164 24.46 3.55 -9.81
N SER A 165 25.08 3.55 -8.62
CA SER A 165 26.06 4.57 -8.20
C SER A 165 27.44 4.32 -8.77
N VAL A 166 27.77 3.07 -9.07
CA VAL A 166 29.08 2.69 -9.58
C VAL A 166 29.11 2.83 -11.09
N VAL A 167 29.80 3.85 -11.59
CA VAL A 167 30.06 4.02 -13.02
C VAL A 167 31.23 3.12 -13.42
N THR A 168 30.95 2.21 -14.36
CA THR A 168 31.95 1.28 -14.92
C THR A 168 32.49 1.85 -16.22
N PRO A 169 33.83 1.95 -16.39
CA PRO A 169 34.41 2.29 -17.68
C PRO A 169 33.96 1.33 -18.79
N ILE A 170 33.64 1.84 -19.98
CA ILE A 170 33.09 1.04 -21.08
C ILE A 170 34.01 -0.13 -21.45
N GLY A 171 35.34 0.10 -21.46
CA GLY A 171 36.32 -0.95 -21.72
C GLY A 171 36.40 -2.07 -20.68
N GLN A 172 35.73 -1.92 -19.51
CA GLN A 172 35.68 -2.94 -18.45
C GLN A 172 34.32 -3.66 -18.38
N LEU A 173 33.42 -3.39 -19.33
CA LEU A 173 32.12 -4.06 -19.37
C LEU A 173 32.26 -5.56 -19.60
N ALA A 174 31.45 -6.34 -18.92
CA ALA A 174 31.40 -7.79 -19.06
C ALA A 174 29.98 -8.26 -19.38
N PRO A 175 29.79 -9.07 -20.44
CA PRO A 175 28.46 -9.61 -20.80
C PRO A 175 27.83 -10.36 -19.64
N GLY A 176 26.49 -10.23 -19.53
CA GLY A 176 25.70 -10.89 -18.49
C GLY A 176 25.74 -10.21 -17.12
N LYS A 177 26.41 -9.07 -16.99
CA LYS A 177 26.44 -8.29 -15.75
C LYS A 177 25.70 -6.95 -15.91
N PRO A 178 25.00 -6.48 -14.87
CA PRO A 178 24.46 -5.12 -14.88
C PRO A 178 25.62 -4.12 -14.76
N ALA A 179 25.55 -3.04 -15.52
CA ALA A 179 26.53 -1.97 -15.46
C ALA A 179 25.87 -0.61 -15.65
N THR A 180 26.49 0.43 -15.05
CA THR A 180 26.18 1.83 -15.32
C THR A 180 27.39 2.47 -15.98
N VAL A 181 27.19 3.06 -17.15
CA VAL A 181 28.23 3.75 -17.92
C VAL A 181 27.90 5.22 -18.05
N CYS A 182 28.94 6.06 -18.15
CA CYS A 182 28.81 7.49 -18.45
C CYS A 182 29.68 7.79 -19.66
N GLY A 183 29.11 8.44 -20.68
CA GLY A 183 29.82 8.74 -21.90
C GLY A 183 29.16 9.85 -22.72
N ILE A 184 29.68 10.08 -23.90
CA ILE A 184 29.18 11.04 -24.86
C ILE A 184 28.52 10.25 -26.02
N VAL A 185 27.34 10.65 -26.46
CA VAL A 185 26.69 10.08 -27.62
C VAL A 185 27.48 10.40 -28.87
N HIS A 186 28.05 9.39 -29.52
CA HIS A 186 28.74 9.50 -30.78
C HIS A 186 27.77 9.49 -31.97
N SER A 187 26.83 8.55 -31.99
CA SER A 187 25.81 8.44 -33.04
C SER A 187 24.47 8.03 -32.48
N SER A 188 23.40 8.42 -33.18
CA SER A 188 22.02 8.08 -32.85
C SER A 188 21.25 7.84 -34.16
N GLU A 189 20.80 6.60 -34.40
CA GLU A 189 20.15 6.19 -35.63
C GLU A 189 18.80 5.56 -35.34
N LEU A 190 17.72 6.14 -35.91
CA LEU A 190 16.38 5.59 -35.82
C LEU A 190 16.07 4.69 -37.03
N LYS A 191 15.96 3.39 -36.80
CA LYS A 191 15.59 2.39 -37.81
C LYS A 191 14.10 2.00 -37.66
N ARG A 192 13.35 2.01 -38.76
CA ARG A 192 11.96 1.55 -38.80
C ARG A 192 11.87 0.23 -39.54
N ALA A 193 11.44 -0.82 -38.87
CA ALA A 193 11.24 -2.13 -39.51
C ALA A 193 9.94 -2.11 -40.32
N ALA A 194 10.04 -2.24 -41.66
CA ALA A 194 8.93 -2.09 -42.59
C ALA A 194 7.74 -3.08 -42.36
N ARG A 195 7.97 -4.23 -41.73
CA ARG A 195 6.95 -5.28 -41.55
C ARG A 195 6.27 -5.36 -40.17
N ARG A 196 6.68 -4.57 -39.14
CA ARG A 196 6.21 -4.77 -37.77
C ARG A 196 5.85 -3.49 -37.00
N SER A 197 5.73 -2.33 -37.60
CA SER A 197 5.57 -1.03 -36.85
C SER A 197 6.58 -0.86 -35.68
N LEU A 198 7.71 -1.55 -35.74
CA LEU A 198 8.73 -1.53 -34.72
C LEU A 198 9.73 -0.42 -35.04
N SER A 199 9.88 0.54 -34.14
CA SER A 199 10.96 1.51 -34.20
C SER A 199 12.11 1.07 -33.29
N ILE A 200 13.32 1.09 -33.81
CA ILE A 200 14.55 0.73 -33.09
C ILE A 200 15.47 1.95 -33.16
N LEU A 201 15.77 2.52 -32.00
CA LEU A 201 16.78 3.56 -31.90
C LEU A 201 18.08 2.92 -31.41
N GLU A 202 19.12 2.99 -32.23
CA GLU A 202 20.47 2.56 -31.91
C GLU A 202 21.32 3.79 -31.57
N VAL A 203 21.91 3.79 -30.39
CA VAL A 203 22.74 4.90 -29.88
C VAL A 203 24.11 4.35 -29.53
N THR A 204 25.15 4.91 -30.08
CA THR A 204 26.54 4.60 -29.71
C THR A 204 27.01 5.63 -28.69
N VAL A 205 27.47 5.15 -27.54
CA VAL A 205 28.02 5.99 -26.46
C VAL A 205 29.49 5.63 -26.25
N GLU A 206 30.32 6.65 -26.10
CA GLU A 206 31.79 6.52 -25.97
C GLU A 206 32.28 7.19 -24.69
N ASP A 207 33.29 6.58 -24.08
CA ASP A 207 34.10 7.15 -23.04
C ASP A 207 35.62 7.08 -23.44
N ALA A 208 36.50 7.45 -22.55
CA ALA A 208 37.95 7.37 -22.79
C ALA A 208 38.46 5.92 -22.94
N THR A 209 37.66 4.89 -22.65
CA THR A 209 38.08 3.49 -22.60
C THR A 209 37.46 2.62 -23.69
N GLY A 210 36.41 3.10 -24.38
CA GLY A 210 35.75 2.34 -25.45
C GLY A 210 34.40 2.91 -25.85
N SER A 211 33.65 2.09 -26.65
CA SER A 211 32.30 2.38 -27.09
C SER A 211 31.34 1.27 -26.75
N VAL A 212 30.05 1.60 -26.54
CA VAL A 212 28.96 0.66 -26.27
C VAL A 212 27.73 1.06 -27.06
N HIS A 213 26.99 0.08 -27.56
CA HIS A 213 25.74 0.30 -28.29
C HIS A 213 24.55 0.15 -27.35
N ALA A 214 23.68 1.16 -27.30
CA ALA A 214 22.42 1.12 -26.60
C ALA A 214 21.26 1.01 -27.59
N VAL A 215 20.35 0.05 -27.39
CA VAL A 215 19.21 -0.20 -28.27
C VAL A 215 17.91 0.06 -27.53
N PHE A 216 17.07 0.96 -28.08
CA PHE A 216 15.76 1.29 -27.52
C PHE A 216 14.65 0.88 -28.49
N PHE A 217 13.67 0.13 -27.99
CA PHE A 217 12.54 -0.35 -28.78
C PHE A 217 11.30 0.50 -28.58
N ASN A 218 10.64 0.89 -29.67
CA ASN A 218 9.39 1.68 -29.66
C ASN A 218 9.47 3.02 -28.92
N GLN A 219 10.65 3.65 -28.90
CA GLN A 219 10.89 4.93 -28.25
C GLN A 219 11.51 5.96 -29.22
N PRO A 220 10.84 6.29 -30.35
CA PRO A 220 11.44 7.21 -31.35
C PRO A 220 11.67 8.62 -30.82
N TYR A 221 10.93 9.02 -29.75
CA TYR A 221 11.11 10.34 -29.12
C TYR A 221 12.49 10.53 -28.49
N LEU A 222 13.22 9.43 -28.21
CA LEU A 222 14.57 9.50 -27.64
C LEU A 222 15.60 10.05 -28.62
N GLU A 223 15.38 9.96 -29.93
CA GLU A 223 16.26 10.53 -30.96
C GLU A 223 16.51 12.03 -30.73
N THR A 224 15.49 12.75 -30.24
CA THR A 224 15.61 14.18 -29.94
C THR A 224 16.35 14.46 -28.62
N GLN A 225 16.46 13.50 -27.73
CA GLN A 225 17.12 13.63 -26.44
C GLN A 225 18.54 13.09 -26.45
N LEU A 226 18.77 11.96 -27.15
CA LEU A 226 20.06 11.28 -27.24
C LEU A 226 20.78 11.70 -28.54
N LYS A 227 21.03 12.99 -28.70
CA LYS A 227 21.70 13.55 -29.87
C LYS A 227 23.23 13.37 -29.78
N PRO A 228 23.93 13.26 -30.92
CA PRO A 228 25.39 13.32 -30.95
C PRO A 228 25.91 14.52 -30.15
N GLY A 229 26.93 14.29 -29.31
CA GLY A 229 27.51 15.28 -28.40
C GLY A 229 26.80 15.36 -27.03
N ALA A 230 25.62 14.78 -26.84
CA ALA A 230 24.97 14.76 -25.53
C ALA A 230 25.76 13.87 -24.56
N ARG A 231 25.98 14.37 -23.33
CA ARG A 231 26.54 13.56 -22.24
C ARG A 231 25.45 12.78 -21.58
N VAL A 232 25.61 11.45 -21.51
CA VAL A 232 24.58 10.55 -21.00
C VAL A 232 25.12 9.54 -19.99
N MET A 233 24.26 9.14 -19.10
CA MET A 233 24.45 7.96 -18.27
C MET A 233 23.46 6.88 -18.69
N LEU A 234 23.96 5.65 -18.87
CA LEU A 234 23.16 4.47 -19.21
C LEU A 234 23.33 3.40 -18.15
N SER A 235 22.26 2.76 -17.73
CA SER A 235 22.30 1.64 -16.79
C SER A 235 21.44 0.49 -17.30
N GLY A 236 22.02 -0.70 -17.40
CA GLY A 236 21.34 -1.87 -17.92
C GLY A 236 22.19 -3.13 -17.86
N MET A 237 21.60 -4.22 -18.35
CA MET A 237 22.31 -5.49 -18.51
C MET A 237 23.19 -5.43 -19.76
N VAL A 238 24.46 -5.76 -19.61
CA VAL A 238 25.41 -5.83 -20.72
C VAL A 238 25.16 -7.12 -21.50
N SER A 239 24.89 -6.99 -22.79
CA SER A 239 24.75 -8.11 -23.73
C SER A 239 25.91 -8.15 -24.71
N ALA A 240 26.21 -9.34 -25.26
CA ALA A 240 27.09 -9.45 -26.40
C ALA A 240 26.39 -8.85 -27.65
N GLY A 241 27.05 -7.94 -28.33
CA GLY A 241 26.51 -7.30 -29.53
C GLY A 241 26.35 -8.29 -30.70
N ARG A 242 25.70 -7.80 -31.80
CA ARG A 242 25.40 -8.61 -32.98
C ARG A 242 26.64 -9.15 -33.73
N LYS A 243 27.80 -8.56 -33.50
CA LYS A 243 29.06 -8.92 -34.17
C LYS A 243 30.03 -9.81 -33.36
N GLY A 244 29.54 -10.40 -32.25
CA GLY A 244 30.36 -11.24 -31.39
C GLY A 244 30.95 -10.51 -30.18
N TRP A 245 31.94 -11.10 -29.52
CA TRP A 245 32.49 -10.60 -28.24
C TRP A 245 33.19 -9.23 -28.30
N THR A 246 33.43 -8.69 -29.48
CA THR A 246 34.08 -7.40 -29.66
C THR A 246 33.13 -6.21 -29.65
N ASP A 247 31.81 -6.47 -29.67
CA ASP A 247 30.78 -5.46 -29.74
C ASP A 247 29.80 -5.65 -28.57
N LEU A 248 29.85 -4.74 -27.59
CA LEU A 248 29.00 -4.83 -26.39
C LEU A 248 27.78 -3.94 -26.56
N GLY A 249 26.64 -4.43 -26.06
CA GLY A 249 25.35 -3.75 -26.14
C GLY A 249 24.64 -3.62 -24.81
N LEU A 250 23.77 -2.64 -24.70
CA LEU A 250 22.78 -2.47 -23.64
C LEU A 250 21.39 -2.46 -24.27
N GLU A 251 20.54 -3.41 -23.90
CA GLU A 251 19.16 -3.49 -24.43
C GLU A 251 18.19 -2.73 -23.52
N SER A 252 17.51 -1.73 -24.10
CA SER A 252 16.56 -0.86 -23.38
C SER A 252 17.09 -0.37 -22.02
N PRO A 253 18.33 0.19 -21.99
CA PRO A 253 18.88 0.65 -20.73
C PRO A 253 18.05 1.80 -20.17
N GLN A 254 18.12 1.97 -18.85
CA GLN A 254 17.71 3.22 -18.24
C GLN A 254 18.74 4.28 -18.64
N TYR A 255 18.26 5.47 -18.96
CA TYR A 255 19.13 6.56 -19.43
C TYR A 255 18.86 7.85 -18.66
N GLU A 256 19.85 8.71 -18.61
CA GLU A 256 19.72 10.09 -18.16
C GLU A 256 20.66 10.97 -19.00
N VAL A 257 20.10 12.03 -19.56
CA VAL A 257 20.90 13.05 -20.24
C VAL A 257 21.40 14.00 -19.16
N LEU A 258 22.71 14.14 -19.05
CA LEU A 258 23.35 14.99 -18.06
C LEU A 258 23.41 16.42 -18.64
N GLY A 259 22.77 17.37 -17.93
CA GLY A 259 22.88 18.78 -18.18
C GLY A 259 24.24 19.37 -17.69
N GLU A 260 24.36 20.69 -17.73
CA GLU A 260 25.51 21.38 -17.16
C GLU A 260 25.64 21.12 -15.66
N GLU A 261 26.83 21.11 -15.12
CA GLU A 261 27.43 20.64 -13.86
C GLU A 261 26.58 20.63 -12.53
N GLN A 262 25.36 21.11 -12.50
CA GLN A 262 24.57 21.27 -11.25
C GLN A 262 23.40 20.31 -11.07
N ASP A 263 23.03 19.51 -12.06
CA ASP A 263 21.91 18.60 -11.93
C ASP A 263 22.34 17.26 -11.31
N THR A 264 21.92 17.00 -10.07
CA THR A 264 22.10 15.69 -9.45
C THR A 264 21.25 14.66 -10.20
N PRO A 265 21.85 13.62 -10.79
CA PRO A 265 21.13 12.61 -11.56
C PRO A 265 20.04 11.93 -10.71
N LEU A 266 18.82 11.81 -11.27
CA LEU A 266 17.68 11.25 -10.56
C LEU A 266 17.49 9.74 -10.79
N HIS A 267 17.93 9.26 -11.95
CA HIS A 267 17.63 7.89 -12.42
C HIS A 267 18.85 6.98 -12.50
N VAL A 268 20.05 7.53 -12.49
CA VAL A 268 21.34 6.83 -12.57
C VAL A 268 22.39 7.54 -11.72
N GLY A 269 23.56 6.93 -11.51
CA GLY A 269 24.65 7.51 -10.70
C GLY A 269 24.37 7.54 -9.19
N ARG A 270 23.36 6.80 -8.72
CA ARG A 270 22.96 6.72 -7.31
C ARG A 270 22.22 5.41 -7.02
N ILE A 271 21.91 5.15 -5.76
CA ILE A 271 20.93 4.13 -5.40
C ILE A 271 19.56 4.65 -5.84
N VAL A 272 18.86 3.86 -6.65
CA VAL A 272 17.62 4.24 -7.31
C VAL A 272 16.46 3.44 -6.73
N PRO A 273 15.40 4.10 -6.22
CA PRO A 273 14.20 3.43 -5.76
C PRO A 273 13.37 2.88 -6.92
N ILE A 274 12.86 1.67 -6.75
CA ILE A 274 11.96 1.02 -7.69
C ILE A 274 10.58 0.93 -7.07
N TYR A 275 9.57 1.42 -7.79
CA TYR A 275 8.18 1.45 -7.35
C TYR A 275 7.33 0.45 -8.14
N HIS A 276 6.22 0.03 -7.58
CA HIS A 276 5.22 -0.72 -8.32
C HIS A 276 4.69 0.12 -9.49
N GLU A 277 4.62 -0.51 -10.64
CA GLU A 277 4.19 0.12 -11.89
C GLU A 277 2.76 -0.27 -12.26
N THR A 278 2.08 0.58 -13.02
CA THR A 278 0.82 0.26 -13.67
C THR A 278 0.90 0.61 -15.16
N LYS A 279 0.00 0.04 -15.98
CA LYS A 279 -0.02 0.35 -17.40
C LYS A 279 -0.15 1.85 -17.65
N GLY A 280 0.89 2.45 -18.20
CA GLY A 280 0.96 3.90 -18.52
C GLY A 280 1.65 4.76 -17.46
N LEU A 281 2.08 4.20 -16.32
CA LEU A 281 2.88 4.89 -15.32
C LEU A 281 4.06 4.02 -14.88
N THR A 282 5.26 4.42 -15.30
CA THR A 282 6.50 3.72 -14.97
C THR A 282 7.11 4.22 -13.66
N SER A 283 7.94 3.39 -13.02
CA SER A 283 8.72 3.75 -11.82
C SER A 283 9.55 5.03 -12.05
N ARG A 284 10.10 5.23 -13.24
CA ARG A 284 10.81 6.45 -13.61
C ARG A 284 9.92 7.69 -13.52
N GLN A 285 8.71 7.63 -14.07
CA GLN A 285 7.76 8.75 -14.04
C GLN A 285 7.29 9.04 -12.61
N PHE A 286 7.01 7.99 -11.85
CA PHE A 286 6.60 8.15 -10.46
C PHE A 286 7.72 8.75 -9.60
N ARG A 287 8.97 8.34 -9.79
CA ARG A 287 10.15 8.91 -9.13
C ARG A 287 10.27 10.42 -9.36
N THR A 288 10.02 10.87 -10.58
CA THR A 288 10.03 12.31 -10.90
C THR A 288 8.91 13.06 -10.15
N ILE A 289 7.71 12.46 -10.06
CA ILE A 289 6.60 13.05 -9.29
C ILE A 289 6.97 13.16 -7.81
N VAL A 290 7.45 12.06 -7.21
CA VAL A 290 7.84 12.04 -5.78
C VAL A 290 8.95 13.05 -5.50
N LYS A 291 9.95 13.16 -6.38
CA LYS A 291 11.00 14.18 -6.22
C LYS A 291 10.41 15.59 -6.16
N GLY A 292 9.51 15.92 -7.11
CA GLY A 292 8.85 17.23 -7.11
C GLY A 292 8.01 17.48 -5.85
N LEU A 293 7.34 16.45 -5.32
CA LEU A 293 6.58 16.54 -4.07
C LEU A 293 7.49 16.75 -2.85
N LEU A 294 8.59 16.03 -2.78
CA LEU A 294 9.57 16.19 -1.70
C LEU A 294 10.22 17.57 -1.72
N ASP A 295 10.55 18.09 -2.89
CA ASP A 295 11.13 19.44 -3.02
C ASP A 295 10.15 20.53 -2.60
N GLN A 296 8.87 20.33 -2.89
CA GLN A 296 7.81 21.30 -2.58
C GLN A 296 7.29 21.19 -1.15
N HIS A 297 7.12 19.98 -0.63
CA HIS A 297 6.42 19.73 0.62
C HIS A 297 7.30 19.12 1.72
N GLY A 298 8.47 18.57 1.37
CA GLY A 298 9.38 17.91 2.32
C GLY A 298 9.75 18.77 3.53
N PRO A 299 10.16 20.03 3.35
CA PRO A 299 10.50 20.90 4.49
C PRO A 299 9.35 21.20 5.46
N GLY A 300 8.10 21.13 4.99
CA GLY A 300 6.89 21.39 5.77
C GLY A 300 6.30 20.14 6.43
N MET A 301 6.99 19.00 6.38
CA MET A 301 6.53 17.78 7.06
C MET A 301 6.64 17.92 8.57
N GLU A 302 5.50 17.81 9.25
CA GLU A 302 5.42 17.85 10.70
C GLU A 302 5.49 16.45 11.32
N ASP A 303 6.28 16.32 12.38
CA ASP A 303 6.38 15.07 13.13
C ASP A 303 5.21 14.90 14.11
N ILE A 304 4.56 13.74 14.06
CA ILE A 304 3.58 13.34 15.09
C ILE A 304 4.27 12.77 16.34
N VAL A 305 5.52 12.31 16.21
CA VAL A 305 6.32 11.81 17.32
C VAL A 305 7.09 12.98 17.96
N PRO A 306 6.95 13.18 19.27
CA PRO A 306 7.61 14.29 19.97
C PRO A 306 9.14 14.28 19.80
N ALA A 307 9.74 15.44 19.50
CA ALA A 307 11.18 15.58 19.28
C ALA A 307 12.08 15.01 20.40
N PRO A 308 11.76 15.15 21.70
CA PRO A 308 12.54 14.53 22.78
C PRO A 308 12.56 13.00 22.69
N LEU A 309 11.45 12.39 22.24
CA LEU A 309 11.35 10.94 22.06
C LEU A 309 12.18 10.47 20.86
N LEU A 310 12.14 11.19 19.76
CA LEU A 310 13.00 10.92 18.59
C LEU A 310 14.49 10.97 18.98
N ALA A 311 14.89 11.99 19.71
CA ALA A 311 16.28 12.14 20.20
C ALA A 311 16.70 10.98 21.11
N LYS A 312 15.84 10.61 22.08
CA LYS A 312 16.07 9.48 23.00
C LYS A 312 16.26 8.15 22.25
N LEU A 313 15.46 7.92 21.21
CA LEU A 313 15.48 6.68 20.42
C LEU A 313 16.48 6.72 19.24
N ARG A 314 17.14 7.85 19.03
CA ARG A 314 18.05 8.08 17.90
C ARG A 314 17.37 7.84 16.55
N LEU A 315 16.13 8.28 16.41
CA LEU A 315 15.36 8.20 15.17
C LEU A 315 15.41 9.54 14.42
N PRO A 316 15.52 9.52 13.08
CA PRO A 316 15.47 10.74 12.30
C PRO A 316 14.07 11.35 12.32
N PRO A 317 13.93 12.69 12.18
CA PRO A 317 12.63 13.31 11.98
C PRO A 317 12.01 12.93 10.63
N ILE A 318 10.67 13.06 10.51
CA ILE A 318 9.94 12.60 9.33
C ILE A 318 10.38 13.28 8.04
N HIS A 319 10.65 14.59 8.08
CA HIS A 319 11.11 15.38 6.95
C HIS A 319 12.48 14.94 6.40
N ARG A 320 13.21 14.11 7.15
CA ARG A 320 14.45 13.45 6.72
C ARG A 320 14.22 11.97 6.38
N ALA A 321 13.41 11.26 7.18
CA ALA A 321 13.19 9.84 6.98
C ALA A 321 12.51 9.52 5.63
N ILE A 322 11.48 10.26 5.26
CA ILE A 322 10.79 10.06 3.97
C ILE A 322 11.70 10.33 2.78
N PRO A 323 12.40 11.50 2.67
CA PRO A 323 13.38 11.69 1.61
C PRO A 323 14.49 10.63 1.55
N ASP A 324 15.01 10.19 2.69
CA ASP A 324 16.08 9.17 2.74
C ASP A 324 15.60 7.80 2.23
N LEU A 325 14.31 7.47 2.34
CA LEU A 325 13.73 6.27 1.77
C LEU A 325 13.48 6.38 0.27
N HIS A 326 13.00 7.54 -0.19
CA HIS A 326 12.75 7.75 -1.62
C HIS A 326 14.05 7.98 -2.40
N PHE A 327 15.01 8.65 -1.81
CA PHE A 327 16.29 9.00 -2.43
C PHE A 327 17.42 8.79 -1.44
N PRO A 328 17.80 7.52 -1.21
CA PRO A 328 18.87 7.21 -0.28
C PRO A 328 20.14 8.04 -0.57
N PRO A 329 20.82 8.55 0.46
CA PRO A 329 22.07 9.24 0.27
C PRO A 329 23.08 8.31 -0.41
N VAL A 330 23.87 8.85 -1.34
CA VAL A 330 24.87 8.07 -2.06
C VAL A 330 25.99 7.70 -1.09
N PRO A 331 26.17 6.43 -0.75
CA PRO A 331 27.30 6.03 0.07
C PRO A 331 28.60 6.17 -0.73
N GLY A 332 29.71 6.49 -0.06
CA GLY A 332 31.02 6.39 -0.70
C GLY A 332 31.28 4.96 -1.22
N ARG A 333 32.16 4.82 -2.22
CA ARG A 333 32.43 3.56 -2.96
C ARG A 333 32.57 2.28 -2.10
N GLN A 334 33.05 2.39 -0.85
CA GLN A 334 33.24 1.24 0.05
C GLN A 334 32.01 0.92 0.91
N ALA A 335 31.04 1.82 1.01
CA ALA A 335 29.86 1.65 1.87
C ALA A 335 28.61 1.19 1.10
N SER A 336 28.68 1.02 -0.23
CA SER A 336 27.48 0.78 -1.06
C SER A 336 26.82 -0.56 -0.76
N GLN A 337 27.58 -1.61 -0.53
CA GLN A 337 27.02 -2.96 -0.33
C GLN A 337 26.27 -3.10 1.00
N GLY A 338 26.84 -2.59 2.09
CA GLY A 338 26.17 -2.58 3.39
C GLY A 338 24.94 -1.66 3.44
N ALA A 339 24.97 -0.55 2.68
CA ALA A 339 23.83 0.34 2.54
C ALA A 339 22.68 -0.31 1.74
N MET A 340 22.99 -1.02 0.66
CA MET A 340 22.01 -1.78 -0.12
C MET A 340 21.37 -2.88 0.73
N ASP A 341 22.17 -3.67 1.45
CA ASP A 341 21.68 -4.70 2.36
C ASP A 341 20.73 -4.13 3.43
N ALA A 342 21.04 -2.96 3.98
CA ALA A 342 20.18 -2.31 4.97
C ALA A 342 18.87 -1.78 4.37
N LEU A 343 18.91 -1.28 3.13
CA LEU A 343 17.72 -0.85 2.40
C LEU A 343 16.81 -2.03 2.06
N ASP A 344 17.38 -3.12 1.53
CA ASP A 344 16.62 -4.32 1.14
C ASP A 344 16.02 -5.06 2.33
N ARG A 345 16.71 -5.04 3.49
CA ARG A 345 16.17 -5.62 4.74
C ARG A 345 15.23 -4.69 5.51
N GLY A 346 15.04 -3.45 5.07
CA GLY A 346 14.22 -2.48 5.80
C GLY A 346 14.79 -2.08 7.17
N THR A 347 16.12 -2.08 7.35
CA THR A 347 16.78 -1.85 8.65
C THR A 347 17.44 -0.48 8.77
N THR A 348 17.30 0.38 7.77
CA THR A 348 17.87 1.75 7.86
C THR A 348 17.20 2.56 8.99
N PRO A 349 17.85 3.61 9.50
CA PRO A 349 17.22 4.49 10.49
C PRO A 349 15.88 5.06 10.04
N ALA A 350 15.70 5.32 8.75
CA ALA A 350 14.47 5.80 8.16
C ALA A 350 13.36 4.73 8.20
N HIS A 351 13.63 3.46 7.85
CA HIS A 351 12.68 2.36 8.00
C HIS A 351 12.27 2.17 9.46
N ARG A 352 13.24 2.17 10.39
CA ARG A 352 12.95 2.06 11.83
C ARG A 352 12.09 3.22 12.33
N ARG A 353 12.28 4.43 11.79
CA ARG A 353 11.47 5.59 12.13
C ARG A 353 10.01 5.39 11.74
N LEU A 354 9.73 4.91 10.51
CA LEU A 354 8.35 4.69 10.06
C LEU A 354 7.69 3.54 10.82
N ALA A 355 8.38 2.42 10.99
CA ALA A 355 7.87 1.30 11.78
C ALA A 355 7.56 1.74 13.23
N PHE A 356 8.43 2.53 13.86
CA PHE A 356 8.18 3.07 15.18
C PHE A 356 6.92 3.95 15.21
N GLU A 357 6.71 4.78 14.21
CA GLU A 357 5.55 5.67 14.15
C GLU A 357 4.24 4.88 14.11
N GLU A 358 4.15 3.85 13.26
CA GLU A 358 2.95 3.01 13.17
C GLU A 358 2.60 2.36 14.52
N PHE A 359 3.61 1.76 15.18
CA PHE A 359 3.39 1.16 16.51
C PHE A 359 3.11 2.20 17.58
N PHE A 360 3.76 3.36 17.53
CA PHE A 360 3.54 4.44 18.48
C PHE A 360 2.10 4.96 18.44
N VAL A 361 1.55 5.19 17.25
CA VAL A 361 0.16 5.64 17.10
C VAL A 361 -0.81 4.57 17.59
N LEU A 362 -0.57 3.29 17.24
CA LEU A 362 -1.39 2.17 17.70
C LEU A 362 -1.38 2.06 19.24
N GLU A 363 -0.20 2.05 19.86
CA GLU A 363 -0.04 1.96 21.30
C GLU A 363 -0.64 3.17 22.01
N LEU A 364 -0.50 4.36 21.44
CA LEU A 364 -1.13 5.58 21.98
C LEU A 364 -2.67 5.45 21.97
N ALA A 365 -3.24 4.98 20.88
CA ALA A 365 -4.69 4.77 20.78
C ALA A 365 -5.19 3.73 21.80
N LEU A 366 -4.45 2.62 21.96
CA LEU A 366 -4.75 1.60 22.97
C LEU A 366 -4.62 2.15 24.40
N ALA A 367 -3.58 2.92 24.67
CA ALA A 367 -3.37 3.54 25.98
C ALA A 367 -4.49 4.55 26.31
N MET A 368 -4.91 5.37 25.35
CA MET A 368 -6.05 6.29 25.50
C MET A 368 -7.33 5.53 25.80
N ARG A 369 -7.62 4.46 25.06
CA ARG A 369 -8.79 3.61 25.30
C ARG A 369 -8.73 2.96 26.69
N GLN A 370 -7.59 2.42 27.07
CA GLN A 370 -7.42 1.84 28.43
C GLN A 370 -7.63 2.88 29.53
N ARG A 371 -7.16 4.11 29.32
CA ARG A 371 -7.37 5.21 30.24
C ARG A 371 -8.85 5.52 30.40
N THR A 372 -9.59 5.67 29.32
CA THR A 372 -11.03 5.92 29.33
C THR A 372 -11.78 4.81 30.09
N VAL A 373 -11.49 3.53 29.80
CA VAL A 373 -12.09 2.39 30.51
C VAL A 373 -11.73 2.39 32.00
N LYS A 374 -10.49 2.74 32.37
CA LYS A 374 -10.08 2.82 33.79
C LYS A 374 -10.71 3.99 34.54
N GLU A 375 -11.09 5.04 33.84
CA GLU A 375 -11.77 6.20 34.43
C GLU A 375 -13.27 5.97 34.63
N GLU A 376 -13.86 4.95 33.96
CA GLU A 376 -15.25 4.53 34.18
C GLU A 376 -15.42 3.96 35.61
N VAL A 377 -16.40 4.49 36.32
CA VAL A 377 -16.75 3.99 37.65
C VAL A 377 -17.77 2.85 37.49
N LYS A 378 -17.35 1.64 37.83
CA LYS A 378 -18.18 0.41 37.69
C LYS A 378 -19.37 0.36 38.66
N GLY A 379 -19.32 1.13 39.75
CA GLY A 379 -20.35 1.19 40.79
C GLY A 379 -20.43 -0.05 41.68
N ILE A 380 -19.89 -1.20 41.30
CA ILE A 380 -19.91 -2.46 42.06
C ILE A 380 -18.48 -2.84 42.46
N ARG A 381 -18.28 -2.89 43.79
CA ARG A 381 -17.05 -3.39 44.39
C ARG A 381 -17.31 -4.78 44.94
N PHE A 382 -16.47 -5.73 44.55
CA PHE A 382 -16.57 -7.11 45.07
C PHE A 382 -15.81 -7.25 46.35
N ASP A 383 -16.41 -7.94 47.32
CA ASP A 383 -15.71 -8.33 48.54
C ASP A 383 -14.78 -9.53 48.20
N THR A 384 -13.49 -9.29 48.21
CA THR A 384 -12.47 -10.31 47.92
C THR A 384 -11.98 -11.03 49.20
N GLY A 385 -12.46 -10.62 50.37
CA GLY A 385 -12.12 -11.24 51.66
C GLY A 385 -12.83 -12.56 51.96
N THR A 386 -13.59 -13.10 51.01
CA THR A 386 -14.35 -14.35 51.19
C THR A 386 -13.40 -15.56 51.32
N GLN A 387 -13.72 -16.44 52.26
CA GLN A 387 -12.98 -17.68 52.50
C GLN A 387 -13.03 -18.69 51.32
N LEU A 388 -13.86 -18.42 50.27
CA LEU A 388 -14.06 -19.30 49.14
C LEU A 388 -12.77 -19.49 48.32
N ALA A 389 -12.03 -18.43 48.05
CA ALA A 389 -10.76 -18.52 47.30
C ALA A 389 -9.70 -19.31 48.09
N ALA A 390 -9.64 -19.13 49.40
CA ALA A 390 -8.76 -19.89 50.28
C ALA A 390 -9.16 -21.39 50.32
N LYS A 391 -10.45 -21.69 50.46
CA LYS A 391 -10.98 -23.07 50.41
C LYS A 391 -10.71 -23.73 49.05
N LEU A 392 -10.89 -23.02 47.93
CA LEU A 392 -10.57 -23.55 46.63
C LEU A 392 -9.09 -23.92 46.50
N ARG A 393 -8.17 -23.09 47.01
CA ARG A 393 -6.73 -23.38 47.02
C ARG A 393 -6.40 -24.68 47.75
N THR A 394 -7.06 -24.97 48.87
CA THR A 394 -6.82 -26.20 49.62
C THR A 394 -7.37 -27.46 48.95
N LEU A 395 -8.32 -27.32 48.01
CA LEU A 395 -8.87 -28.41 47.21
C LEU A 395 -8.10 -28.73 45.93
N LEU A 396 -7.16 -27.85 45.54
CA LEU A 396 -6.35 -28.12 44.37
C LEU A 396 -5.35 -29.26 44.61
N PRO A 397 -5.19 -30.24 43.71
CA PRO A 397 -4.26 -31.36 43.83
C PRO A 397 -2.78 -30.95 43.59
N PHE A 398 -2.51 -29.66 43.42
CA PHE A 398 -1.20 -29.06 43.16
C PHE A 398 -1.06 -27.71 43.82
N GLN A 399 0.19 -27.27 43.99
CA GLN A 399 0.49 -25.91 44.45
C GLN A 399 0.55 -24.96 43.28
N LEU A 400 0.01 -23.74 43.46
CA LEU A 400 0.09 -22.71 42.46
C LEU A 400 1.55 -22.24 42.29
N THR A 401 1.94 -21.95 41.06
CA THR A 401 3.25 -21.31 40.79
C THR A 401 3.26 -19.86 41.30
N MET A 402 4.46 -19.30 41.54
CA MET A 402 4.60 -17.90 41.93
C MET A 402 3.93 -16.90 40.94
N ALA A 403 3.95 -17.23 39.64
CA ALA A 403 3.28 -16.43 38.60
C ALA A 403 1.74 -16.46 38.75
N GLN A 404 1.18 -17.64 39.00
CA GLN A 404 -0.27 -17.80 39.28
C GLN A 404 -0.70 -17.08 40.52
N GLU A 405 0.09 -17.18 41.62
CA GLU A 405 -0.18 -16.44 42.89
C GLU A 405 -0.17 -14.93 42.67
N ARG A 406 0.79 -14.41 41.93
CA ARG A 406 0.87 -13.00 41.57
C ARG A 406 -0.37 -12.57 40.79
N VAL A 407 -0.77 -13.30 39.75
CA VAL A 407 -1.93 -12.99 38.91
C VAL A 407 -3.22 -13.02 39.76
N LEU A 408 -3.41 -14.01 40.63
CA LEU A 408 -4.56 -14.06 41.54
C LEU A 408 -4.61 -12.83 42.47
N GLY A 409 -3.48 -12.43 43.01
CA GLY A 409 -3.41 -11.22 43.85
C GLY A 409 -3.73 -9.95 43.06
N GLU A 410 -3.37 -9.89 41.79
CA GLU A 410 -3.74 -8.78 40.92
C GLU A 410 -5.25 -8.77 40.60
N ILE A 411 -5.83 -9.94 40.27
CA ILE A 411 -7.28 -10.07 40.05
C ILE A 411 -8.07 -9.67 41.27
N GLN A 412 -7.68 -10.12 42.48
CA GLN A 412 -8.34 -9.75 43.74
C GLN A 412 -8.32 -8.24 43.98
N ARG A 413 -7.19 -7.57 43.71
CA ARG A 413 -7.09 -6.11 43.82
C ARG A 413 -8.00 -5.38 42.85
N ASP A 414 -8.05 -5.85 41.59
CA ASP A 414 -8.91 -5.28 40.57
C ASP A 414 -10.40 -5.47 40.88
N MET A 415 -10.80 -6.64 41.41
CA MET A 415 -12.15 -6.91 41.88
C MET A 415 -12.58 -6.04 43.06
N ALA A 416 -11.66 -5.74 43.97
CA ALA A 416 -11.89 -4.86 45.10
C ALA A 416 -11.93 -3.36 44.72
N SER A 417 -11.56 -3.03 43.48
CA SER A 417 -11.58 -1.67 42.94
C SER A 417 -12.97 -1.31 42.39
N LEU A 418 -13.31 -0.02 42.40
CA LEU A 418 -14.51 0.52 41.73
C LEU A 418 -14.30 0.67 40.23
N ARG A 419 -13.11 0.38 39.69
CA ARG A 419 -12.78 0.47 38.29
C ARG A 419 -13.05 -0.83 37.59
N PRO A 420 -13.45 -0.83 36.28
CA PRO A 420 -13.57 -2.04 35.48
C PRO A 420 -12.24 -2.78 35.43
N MET A 421 -12.28 -4.10 35.60
CA MET A 421 -11.12 -4.95 35.32
C MET A 421 -10.97 -5.10 33.82
N ASN A 422 -9.84 -4.65 33.27
CA ASN A 422 -9.51 -4.78 31.85
C ASN A 422 -8.17 -5.55 31.74
N ARG A 423 -8.29 -6.85 31.44
CA ARG A 423 -7.16 -7.78 31.27
C ARG A 423 -7.37 -8.63 30.04
#